data_8d87d0eb784b1adc1c4370bae919e5da
#
_entry.id   8d87d0eb784b1adc1c4370bae919e5da
#
_cell.length_a   1.000
_cell.length_b   1.000
_cell.length_c   1.000
_cell.angle_alpha   90.00
_cell.angle_beta   90.00
_cell.angle_gamma   90.00
#
_symmetry.space_group_name_H-M   'P 1'
#
loop_
_entity.id
_entity.type
_entity.pdbx_description
1 polymer ?
#
loop_
_entity_poly.entity_id
_entity_poly.type
_entity_poly.pdbx_seq_one_letter_code
_entity_poly.pdbx_strand_id
1 'polypeptide(L)'
;MHDNRNERINQISEDTLVIGVDIAKCVHYACAVDERGREVKKSFSFRQSRQGFETFYATILKVMESHQKKNVVVGFEPTGHYWMNLSSYLTDRGIRFVLVNPLHVKQTKELDDNLQSKNDPKDARVIAKMIPQGYYSIPRDMTPIEAELRHGSAFRARLKKQGASTQNRIKRWIDLYFPEFISVYKSIGMNASTVLSSYPLPEDLVREDPEKLLENLRNLGGKHFSVKNLTKLLDVAATSIGYQESPEMARAEIQILLTQMKLLEEQLVSIEKQLVTL
;
A
#
# COMPACT_ATOMS: atom_id res chain seq x y z
N MET A 1 -16.82 -17.84 -14.23
CA MET A 1 -18.05 -17.34 -14.89
C MET A 1 -17.68 -16.08 -15.64
N HIS A 2 -17.85 -16.07 -16.97
CA HIS A 2 -17.73 -14.82 -17.73
C HIS A 2 -19.02 -14.04 -17.47
N ASP A 3 -18.94 -13.06 -16.59
CA ASP A 3 -20.00 -12.08 -16.33
C ASP A 3 -20.20 -11.27 -17.62
N ASN A 4 -21.25 -11.60 -18.36
CA ASN A 4 -21.53 -10.98 -19.64
C ASN A 4 -22.07 -9.55 -19.42
N ARG A 5 -21.58 -8.56 -20.17
CA ARG A 5 -22.04 -7.17 -20.12
C ARG A 5 -23.58 -7.04 -20.25
N ASN A 6 -24.21 -7.87 -21.06
CA ASN A 6 -25.67 -7.90 -21.21
C ASN A 6 -26.37 -8.31 -19.92
N GLU A 7 -25.83 -9.24 -19.14
CA GLU A 7 -26.37 -9.61 -17.83
C GLU A 7 -26.32 -8.43 -16.85
N ARG A 8 -25.23 -7.66 -16.87
CA ARG A 8 -25.09 -6.46 -16.03
C ARG A 8 -26.08 -5.36 -16.44
N ILE A 9 -26.31 -5.15 -17.73
CA ILE A 9 -27.35 -4.21 -18.23
C ILE A 9 -28.72 -4.64 -17.71
N ASN A 10 -29.06 -5.92 -17.82
CA ASN A 10 -30.35 -6.46 -17.39
C ASN A 10 -30.60 -6.36 -15.88
N GLN A 11 -29.54 -6.16 -15.07
CA GLN A 11 -29.67 -5.95 -13.62
C GLN A 11 -30.12 -4.53 -13.24
N ILE A 12 -30.15 -3.60 -14.19
CA ILE A 12 -30.61 -2.22 -14.00
C ILE A 12 -31.96 -2.08 -14.69
N SER A 13 -33.04 -2.18 -13.93
CA SER A 13 -34.42 -2.10 -14.39
C SER A 13 -34.99 -0.67 -14.24
N GLU A 14 -36.21 -0.45 -14.75
CA GLU A 14 -36.94 0.80 -14.57
C GLU A 14 -37.15 1.18 -13.11
N ASP A 15 -37.24 0.19 -12.20
CA ASP A 15 -37.37 0.40 -10.75
C ASP A 15 -36.04 0.75 -10.07
N THR A 16 -34.92 0.82 -10.79
CA THR A 16 -33.58 1.02 -10.22
C THR A 16 -33.13 2.48 -10.32
N LEU A 17 -32.80 3.07 -9.19
CA LEU A 17 -32.02 4.32 -9.12
C LEU A 17 -30.54 4.00 -9.18
N VAL A 18 -29.81 4.69 -10.04
CA VAL A 18 -28.36 4.54 -10.17
C VAL A 18 -27.67 5.78 -9.63
N ILE A 19 -26.73 5.59 -8.70
CA ILE A 19 -25.94 6.66 -8.13
C ILE A 19 -24.47 6.45 -8.52
N GLY A 20 -23.88 7.40 -9.22
CA GLY A 20 -22.42 7.44 -9.42
C GLY A 20 -21.80 8.34 -8.38
N VAL A 21 -20.69 7.89 -7.78
CA VAL A 21 -19.96 8.64 -6.76
C VAL A 21 -18.49 8.78 -7.17
N ASP A 22 -18.03 10.02 -7.23
CA ASP A 22 -16.60 10.33 -7.28
C ASP A 22 -16.05 10.44 -5.86
N ILE A 23 -15.11 9.56 -5.54
CA ILE A 23 -14.55 9.39 -4.20
C ILE A 23 -13.33 10.26 -4.02
N ALA A 24 -13.35 11.10 -2.98
CA ALA A 24 -12.19 11.90 -2.56
C ALA A 24 -11.90 11.77 -1.06
N LYS A 25 -10.81 12.35 -0.61
CA LYS A 25 -10.35 12.23 0.79
C LYS A 25 -11.34 12.83 1.80
N CYS A 26 -11.95 13.96 1.49
CA CYS A 26 -12.75 14.73 2.46
C CYS A 26 -14.21 14.92 2.02
N VAL A 27 -14.45 15.15 0.74
CA VAL A 27 -15.77 15.45 0.18
C VAL A 27 -15.96 14.64 -1.09
N HIS A 28 -17.02 13.86 -1.13
CA HIS A 28 -17.42 13.07 -2.29
C HIS A 28 -18.49 13.83 -3.09
N TYR A 29 -18.54 13.56 -4.38
CA TYR A 29 -19.59 14.06 -5.26
C TYR A 29 -20.42 12.89 -5.77
N ALA A 30 -21.73 13.04 -5.79
CA ALA A 30 -22.66 12.02 -6.25
C ALA A 30 -23.62 12.61 -7.30
N CYS A 31 -24.00 11.79 -8.27
CA CYS A 31 -25.00 12.11 -9.27
C CYS A 31 -25.98 10.94 -9.38
N ALA A 32 -27.28 11.24 -9.49
CA ALA A 32 -28.32 10.22 -9.64
C ALA A 32 -28.86 10.20 -11.06
N VAL A 33 -28.96 9.01 -11.64
CA VAL A 33 -29.54 8.76 -12.96
C VAL A 33 -30.58 7.63 -12.93
N ASP A 34 -31.43 7.59 -13.92
CA ASP A 34 -32.35 6.49 -14.18
C ASP A 34 -31.65 5.32 -14.92
N GLU A 35 -32.40 4.27 -15.24
CA GLU A 35 -31.94 3.09 -15.97
C GLU A 35 -31.44 3.39 -17.40
N ARG A 36 -31.78 4.57 -17.95
CA ARG A 36 -31.31 5.04 -19.25
C ARG A 36 -30.14 6.02 -19.17
N GLY A 37 -29.65 6.29 -17.95
CA GLY A 37 -28.56 7.25 -17.73
C GLY A 37 -28.98 8.73 -17.76
N ARG A 38 -30.31 9.04 -17.72
CA ARG A 38 -30.80 10.42 -17.64
C ARG A 38 -30.70 10.88 -16.17
N GLU A 39 -30.23 12.11 -15.98
CA GLU A 39 -30.12 12.69 -14.64
C GLU A 39 -31.52 12.91 -14.02
N VAL A 40 -31.73 12.26 -12.87
CA VAL A 40 -32.93 12.48 -12.05
C VAL A 40 -32.61 13.42 -10.87
N LYS A 41 -31.36 13.54 -10.50
CA LYS A 41 -30.88 14.56 -9.57
C LYS A 41 -29.50 15.03 -9.96
N LYS A 42 -29.31 16.34 -10.04
CA LYS A 42 -28.02 17.00 -10.28
C LYS A 42 -27.01 16.60 -9.20
N SER A 43 -25.73 16.71 -9.56
CA SER A 43 -24.64 16.40 -8.65
C SER A 43 -24.76 17.14 -7.32
N PHE A 44 -24.53 16.41 -6.25
CA PHE A 44 -24.52 16.90 -4.88
C PHE A 44 -23.30 16.33 -4.14
N SER A 45 -22.88 16.99 -3.08
CA SER A 45 -21.71 16.58 -2.31
C SER A 45 -22.07 16.08 -0.92
N PHE A 46 -21.21 15.23 -0.37
CA PHE A 46 -21.27 14.78 1.03
C PHE A 46 -19.87 14.52 1.58
N ARG A 47 -19.71 14.62 2.90
CA ARG A 47 -18.41 14.48 3.56
C ARG A 47 -18.06 13.03 3.85
N GLN A 48 -16.77 12.73 3.91
CA GLN A 48 -16.20 11.46 4.39
C GLN A 48 -16.33 11.42 5.93
N SER A 49 -17.54 11.28 6.43
CA SER A 49 -17.90 11.22 7.84
C SER A 49 -19.23 10.48 8.02
N ARG A 50 -19.50 9.99 9.23
CA ARG A 50 -20.77 9.33 9.54
C ARG A 50 -21.97 10.20 9.17
N GLN A 51 -21.97 11.45 9.61
CA GLN A 51 -23.03 12.41 9.31
C GLN A 51 -23.16 12.65 7.79
N GLY A 52 -22.03 12.75 7.06
CA GLY A 52 -22.03 12.91 5.60
C GLY A 52 -22.64 11.69 4.91
N PHE A 53 -22.33 10.48 5.36
CA PHE A 53 -22.91 9.24 4.83
C PHE A 53 -24.41 9.13 5.16
N GLU A 54 -24.84 9.54 6.33
CA GLU A 54 -26.26 9.62 6.71
C GLU A 54 -27.02 10.64 5.83
N THR A 55 -26.43 11.79 5.56
CA THR A 55 -26.98 12.79 4.63
C THR A 55 -27.07 12.24 3.22
N PHE A 56 -26.05 11.53 2.76
CA PHE A 56 -26.03 10.84 1.46
C PHE A 56 -27.18 9.81 1.38
N TYR A 57 -27.29 8.95 2.38
CA TYR A 57 -28.34 7.93 2.46
C TYR A 57 -29.74 8.55 2.47
N ALA A 58 -29.98 9.57 3.30
CA ALA A 58 -31.26 10.29 3.32
C ALA A 58 -31.60 10.93 1.97
N THR A 59 -30.57 11.42 1.25
CA THR A 59 -30.75 11.96 -0.09
C THR A 59 -31.15 10.90 -1.08
N ILE A 60 -30.53 9.71 -1.04
CA ILE A 60 -30.92 8.55 -1.87
C ILE A 60 -32.39 8.22 -1.64
N LEU A 61 -32.83 8.05 -0.39
CA LEU A 61 -34.20 7.68 -0.06
C LEU A 61 -35.21 8.71 -0.60
N LYS A 62 -34.96 10.00 -0.46
CA LYS A 62 -35.79 11.08 -1.02
C LYS A 62 -35.89 11.02 -2.55
N VAL A 63 -34.78 10.71 -3.24
CA VAL A 63 -34.77 10.58 -4.69
C VAL A 63 -35.52 9.32 -5.12
N MET A 64 -35.37 8.21 -4.43
CA MET A 64 -36.12 6.98 -4.70
C MET A 64 -37.62 7.21 -4.57
N GLU A 65 -38.08 7.85 -3.49
CA GLU A 65 -39.47 8.18 -3.26
C GLU A 65 -40.04 9.09 -4.35
N SER A 66 -39.35 10.21 -4.67
CA SER A 66 -39.82 11.19 -5.67
C SER A 66 -39.88 10.64 -7.09
N HIS A 67 -39.09 9.59 -7.41
CA HIS A 67 -39.04 8.98 -8.74
C HIS A 67 -39.62 7.55 -8.75
N GLN A 68 -40.31 7.15 -7.68
CA GLN A 68 -40.95 5.83 -7.52
C GLN A 68 -40.00 4.65 -7.78
N LYS A 69 -38.71 4.81 -7.41
CA LYS A 69 -37.71 3.76 -7.55
C LYS A 69 -37.72 2.82 -6.33
N LYS A 70 -37.66 1.51 -6.57
CA LYS A 70 -37.70 0.47 -5.52
C LYS A 70 -36.29 -0.02 -5.14
N ASN A 71 -35.37 0.04 -6.10
CA ASN A 71 -34.01 -0.44 -5.94
C ASN A 71 -33.00 0.70 -6.12
N VAL A 72 -31.84 0.56 -5.53
CA VAL A 72 -30.73 1.48 -5.73
C VAL A 72 -29.42 0.72 -5.95
N VAL A 73 -28.60 1.21 -6.86
CA VAL A 73 -27.22 0.74 -7.07
C VAL A 73 -26.30 1.95 -7.00
N VAL A 74 -25.29 1.86 -6.13
CA VAL A 74 -24.28 2.91 -5.99
C VAL A 74 -22.99 2.43 -6.64
N GLY A 75 -22.44 3.20 -7.58
CA GLY A 75 -21.17 2.85 -8.21
C GLY A 75 -20.12 3.90 -7.98
N PHE A 76 -18.88 3.47 -7.85
CA PHE A 76 -17.73 4.35 -7.69
C PHE A 76 -16.44 3.72 -8.26
N GLU A 77 -15.49 4.58 -8.53
CA GLU A 77 -14.15 4.18 -8.94
C GLU A 77 -13.33 3.78 -7.70
N PRO A 78 -12.77 2.54 -7.63
CA PRO A 78 -12.04 2.06 -6.46
C PRO A 78 -10.60 2.57 -6.45
N THR A 79 -10.40 3.90 -6.54
CA THR A 79 -9.08 4.53 -6.47
C THR A 79 -8.66 4.77 -5.03
N GLY A 80 -7.46 4.29 -4.68
CA GLY A 80 -6.94 4.42 -3.32
C GLY A 80 -7.72 3.57 -2.30
N HIS A 81 -8.00 4.15 -1.11
CA HIS A 81 -8.64 3.43 0.01
C HIS A 81 -9.91 4.12 0.55
N TYR A 82 -10.19 5.34 0.13
CA TYR A 82 -11.30 6.14 0.70
C TYR A 82 -12.70 5.56 0.42
N TRP A 83 -12.83 4.78 -0.67
CA TRP A 83 -14.08 4.10 -1.03
C TRP A 83 -14.48 2.99 -0.04
N MET A 84 -13.51 2.39 0.67
CA MET A 84 -13.75 1.26 1.58
C MET A 84 -14.70 1.64 2.72
N ASN A 85 -14.60 2.86 3.26
CA ASN A 85 -15.48 3.31 4.33
C ASN A 85 -16.92 3.48 3.83
N LEU A 86 -17.09 4.01 2.63
CA LEU A 86 -18.42 4.14 2.02
C LEU A 86 -19.01 2.78 1.67
N SER A 87 -18.20 1.86 1.12
CA SER A 87 -18.68 0.51 0.79
C SER A 87 -19.16 -0.26 2.03
N SER A 88 -18.41 -0.20 3.14
CA SER A 88 -18.83 -0.79 4.41
C SER A 88 -20.15 -0.19 4.89
N TYR A 89 -20.27 1.14 4.87
CA TYR A 89 -21.51 1.82 5.25
C TYR A 89 -22.72 1.41 4.40
N LEU A 90 -22.52 1.23 3.08
CA LEU A 90 -23.58 0.78 2.16
C LEU A 90 -23.96 -0.68 2.43
N THR A 91 -22.99 -1.55 2.64
CA THR A 91 -23.20 -2.97 2.98
C THR A 91 -24.02 -3.11 4.25
N ASP A 92 -23.70 -2.37 5.31
CA ASP A 92 -24.43 -2.38 6.58
C ASP A 92 -25.92 -1.98 6.44
N ARG A 93 -26.27 -1.28 5.36
CA ARG A 93 -27.63 -0.85 5.01
C ARG A 93 -28.30 -1.67 3.92
N GLY A 94 -27.65 -2.74 3.48
CA GLY A 94 -28.17 -3.59 2.40
C GLY A 94 -28.22 -2.89 1.05
N ILE A 95 -27.45 -1.79 0.86
CA ILE A 95 -27.38 -1.10 -0.41
C ILE A 95 -26.31 -1.76 -1.29
N ARG A 96 -26.73 -2.21 -2.46
CA ARG A 96 -25.85 -2.78 -3.46
C ARG A 96 -24.90 -1.72 -4.00
N PHE A 97 -23.61 -2.02 -4.07
CA PHE A 97 -22.65 -1.19 -4.74
C PHE A 97 -21.87 -1.96 -5.82
N VAL A 98 -21.33 -1.21 -6.77
CA VAL A 98 -20.56 -1.73 -7.91
C VAL A 98 -19.31 -0.88 -8.13
N LEU A 99 -18.30 -1.48 -8.75
CA LEU A 99 -17.03 -0.83 -9.03
C LEU A 99 -16.90 -0.53 -10.52
N VAL A 100 -16.54 0.71 -10.85
CA VAL A 100 -16.31 1.15 -12.23
C VAL A 100 -14.79 1.22 -12.48
N ASN A 101 -14.35 0.70 -13.62
CA ASN A 101 -12.92 0.68 -13.96
C ASN A 101 -12.40 2.10 -14.22
N PRO A 102 -11.31 2.54 -13.54
CA PRO A 102 -10.70 3.86 -13.72
C PRO A 102 -10.32 4.19 -15.16
N LEU A 103 -9.85 3.20 -15.91
CA LEU A 103 -9.50 3.37 -17.33
C LEU A 103 -10.73 3.73 -18.17
N HIS A 104 -11.84 3.05 -17.94
CA HIS A 104 -13.08 3.34 -18.65
C HIS A 104 -13.65 4.71 -18.26
N VAL A 105 -13.58 5.10 -16.99
CA VAL A 105 -13.99 6.45 -16.55
C VAL A 105 -13.19 7.51 -17.29
N LYS A 106 -11.85 7.35 -17.38
CA LYS A 106 -11.00 8.28 -18.11
C LYS A 106 -11.38 8.38 -19.60
N GLN A 107 -11.54 7.24 -20.28
CA GLN A 107 -11.93 7.19 -21.68
C GLN A 107 -13.32 7.82 -21.95
N THR A 108 -14.29 7.55 -21.08
CA THR A 108 -15.65 8.11 -21.21
C THR A 108 -15.65 9.62 -20.98
N LYS A 109 -14.83 10.15 -20.09
CA LYS A 109 -14.66 11.60 -19.91
C LYS A 109 -14.15 12.29 -21.17
N GLU A 110 -13.21 11.67 -21.87
CA GLU A 110 -12.64 12.19 -23.12
C GLU A 110 -13.68 12.22 -24.25
N LEU A 111 -14.68 11.34 -24.21
CA LEU A 111 -15.79 11.30 -25.19
C LEU A 111 -16.93 12.27 -24.87
N ASP A 112 -17.25 12.50 -23.60
CA ASP A 112 -18.38 13.34 -23.15
C ASP A 112 -18.05 14.84 -23.23
N ASP A 113 -16.76 15.24 -23.23
CA ASP A 113 -16.36 16.64 -23.27
C ASP A 113 -14.90 16.78 -23.75
N ASN A 114 -14.67 17.48 -24.86
CA ASN A 114 -13.32 17.80 -25.36
C ASN A 114 -12.48 18.70 -24.43
N LEU A 115 -12.96 19.01 -23.22
CA LEU A 115 -12.29 19.84 -22.25
C LEU A 115 -11.70 18.98 -21.11
N GLN A 116 -10.39 18.94 -21.00
CA GLN A 116 -9.63 18.25 -19.93
C GLN A 116 -9.78 18.91 -18.53
N SER A 117 -10.81 19.72 -18.30
CA SER A 117 -11.00 20.36 -16.99
C SER A 117 -11.47 19.34 -15.95
N LYS A 118 -10.65 19.12 -14.93
CA LYS A 118 -11.01 18.34 -13.74
C LYS A 118 -12.17 19.02 -13.03
N ASN A 119 -13.33 18.35 -13.01
CA ASN A 119 -14.52 18.86 -12.34
C ASN A 119 -15.23 17.69 -11.65
N ASP A 120 -15.06 17.57 -10.32
CA ASP A 120 -15.55 16.47 -9.51
C ASP A 120 -17.05 16.17 -9.66
N PRO A 121 -17.97 17.16 -9.84
CA PRO A 121 -19.37 16.89 -10.19
C PRO A 121 -19.58 16.20 -11.54
N LYS A 122 -18.70 16.45 -12.53
CA LYS A 122 -18.75 15.76 -13.84
C LYS A 122 -18.33 14.30 -13.70
N ASP A 123 -17.36 14.03 -12.86
CA ASP A 123 -16.81 12.69 -12.64
C ASP A 123 -17.88 11.75 -12.07
N ALA A 124 -18.62 12.20 -11.06
CA ALA A 124 -19.75 11.48 -10.51
C ALA A 124 -20.84 11.19 -11.56
N ARG A 125 -21.11 12.14 -12.47
CA ARG A 125 -22.07 11.97 -13.57
C ARG A 125 -21.61 10.90 -14.56
N VAL A 126 -20.34 10.92 -14.97
CA VAL A 126 -19.77 9.93 -15.88
C VAL A 126 -19.88 8.54 -15.28
N ILE A 127 -19.48 8.38 -14.01
CA ILE A 127 -19.61 7.11 -13.29
C ILE A 127 -21.08 6.64 -13.27
N ALA A 128 -22.02 7.54 -12.95
CA ALA A 128 -23.45 7.20 -12.93
C ALA A 128 -23.94 6.67 -14.28
N LYS A 129 -23.60 7.34 -15.39
CA LYS A 129 -24.02 6.96 -16.75
C LYS A 129 -23.42 5.64 -17.23
N MET A 130 -22.25 5.24 -16.74
CA MET A 130 -21.59 4.00 -17.15
C MET A 130 -22.26 2.75 -16.59
N ILE A 131 -22.93 2.85 -15.45
CA ILE A 131 -23.53 1.71 -14.76
C ILE A 131 -24.70 1.13 -15.57
N PRO A 132 -25.70 1.89 -16.04
CA PRO A 132 -26.77 1.36 -16.89
C PRO A 132 -26.25 0.72 -18.17
N GLN A 133 -25.10 1.16 -18.66
CA GLN A 133 -24.45 0.61 -19.85
C GLN A 133 -23.68 -0.69 -19.57
N GLY A 134 -23.67 -1.19 -18.32
CA GLY A 134 -22.98 -2.44 -17.92
C GLY A 134 -21.46 -2.32 -17.77
N TYR A 135 -20.90 -1.10 -17.71
CA TYR A 135 -19.47 -0.87 -17.50
C TYR A 135 -19.11 -0.86 -16.01
N TYR A 136 -19.42 -1.93 -15.31
CA TYR A 136 -19.10 -2.09 -13.91
C TYR A 136 -18.74 -3.54 -13.59
N SER A 137 -18.13 -3.77 -12.45
CA SER A 137 -17.92 -5.07 -11.84
C SER A 137 -18.62 -5.14 -10.50
N ILE A 138 -19.13 -6.31 -10.15
CA ILE A 138 -19.68 -6.58 -8.83
C ILE A 138 -18.51 -7.03 -7.97
N PRO A 139 -18.23 -6.35 -6.84
CA PRO A 139 -17.21 -6.82 -5.92
C PRO A 139 -17.58 -8.20 -5.39
N ARG A 140 -16.58 -9.05 -5.27
CA ARG A 140 -16.78 -10.37 -4.66
C ARG A 140 -17.01 -10.18 -3.16
N ASP A 141 -18.02 -10.82 -2.63
CA ASP A 141 -18.20 -10.94 -1.20
C ASP A 141 -17.03 -11.78 -0.63
N MET A 142 -16.33 -11.19 0.33
CA MET A 142 -15.24 -11.86 1.03
C MET A 142 -15.71 -12.27 2.42
N THR A 143 -15.33 -13.47 2.81
CA THR A 143 -15.49 -13.85 4.22
C THR A 143 -14.57 -12.99 5.11
N PRO A 144 -14.87 -12.83 6.40
CA PRO A 144 -13.99 -12.10 7.32
C PRO A 144 -12.54 -12.60 7.29
N ILE A 145 -12.34 -13.92 7.20
CA ILE A 145 -11.00 -14.53 7.11
C ILE A 145 -10.29 -14.13 5.80
N GLU A 146 -10.99 -14.15 4.66
CA GLU A 146 -10.41 -13.71 3.38
C GLU A 146 -10.01 -12.24 3.41
N ALA A 147 -10.80 -11.39 4.07
CA ALA A 147 -10.49 -9.97 4.24
C ALA A 147 -9.21 -9.77 5.08
N GLU A 148 -9.09 -10.47 6.21
CA GLU A 148 -7.91 -10.46 7.07
C GLU A 148 -6.66 -10.96 6.32
N LEU A 149 -6.75 -12.10 5.66
CA LEU A 149 -5.65 -12.68 4.87
C LEU A 149 -5.20 -11.73 3.76
N ARG A 150 -6.14 -11.09 3.06
CA ARG A 150 -5.83 -10.11 2.01
C ARG A 150 -5.10 -8.89 2.57
N HIS A 151 -5.59 -8.35 3.68
CA HIS A 151 -4.98 -7.18 4.33
C HIS A 151 -3.58 -7.51 4.86
N GLY A 152 -3.45 -8.61 5.60
CA GLY A 152 -2.19 -9.07 6.17
C GLY A 152 -1.15 -9.41 5.11
N SER A 153 -1.54 -10.08 4.01
CA SER A 153 -0.66 -10.38 2.88
C SER A 153 -0.16 -9.11 2.18
N ALA A 154 -1.02 -8.11 1.98
CA ALA A 154 -0.63 -6.82 1.43
C ALA A 154 0.31 -6.05 2.37
N PHE A 155 0.08 -6.11 3.68
CA PHE A 155 0.97 -5.50 4.68
C PHE A 155 2.33 -6.20 4.70
N ARG A 156 2.36 -7.54 4.72
CA ARG A 156 3.59 -8.32 4.60
C ARG A 156 4.42 -7.96 3.35
N ALA A 157 3.75 -7.80 2.21
CA ALA A 157 4.41 -7.40 0.96
C ALA A 157 5.07 -6.00 1.08
N ARG A 158 4.42 -5.05 1.74
CA ARG A 158 4.99 -3.72 2.01
C ARG A 158 6.24 -3.80 2.90
N LEU A 159 6.18 -4.57 3.99
CA LEU A 159 7.34 -4.77 4.88
C LEU A 159 8.52 -5.41 4.14
N LYS A 160 8.28 -6.42 3.30
CA LYS A 160 9.32 -7.02 2.45
C LYS A 160 9.96 -6.01 1.50
N LYS A 161 9.16 -5.14 0.88
CA LYS A 161 9.67 -4.08 0.01
C LYS A 161 10.53 -3.07 0.77
N GLN A 162 10.12 -2.70 1.98
CA GLN A 162 10.90 -1.81 2.86
C GLN A 162 12.22 -2.49 3.28
N GLY A 163 12.21 -3.76 3.65
CA GLY A 163 13.39 -4.53 3.98
C GLY A 163 14.39 -4.59 2.83
N ALA A 164 13.92 -4.89 1.61
CA ALA A 164 14.76 -4.90 0.42
C ALA A 164 15.38 -3.52 0.13
N SER A 165 14.62 -2.45 0.31
CA SER A 165 15.11 -1.06 0.17
C SER A 165 16.21 -0.75 1.20
N THR A 166 15.98 -1.09 2.47
CA THR A 166 16.97 -0.89 3.54
C THR A 166 18.24 -1.70 3.27
N GLN A 167 18.10 -2.97 2.85
CA GLN A 167 19.24 -3.81 2.48
C GLN A 167 20.07 -3.20 1.34
N ASN A 168 19.44 -2.62 0.32
CA ASN A 168 20.16 -1.94 -0.76
C ASN A 168 20.89 -0.68 -0.27
N ARG A 169 20.33 0.04 0.70
CA ARG A 169 20.99 1.19 1.32
C ARG A 169 22.23 0.74 2.13
N ILE A 170 22.15 -0.37 2.87
CA ILE A 170 23.30 -0.94 3.58
C ILE A 170 24.38 -1.38 2.59
N LYS A 171 24.02 -2.05 1.49
CA LYS A 171 25.00 -2.42 0.45
C LYS A 171 25.70 -1.20 -0.14
N ARG A 172 24.92 -0.16 -0.49
CA ARG A 172 25.49 1.11 -1.00
C ARG A 172 26.46 1.75 0.01
N TRP A 173 26.11 1.71 1.31
CA TRP A 173 26.96 2.20 2.37
C TRP A 173 28.28 1.42 2.41
N ILE A 174 28.22 0.08 2.34
CA ILE A 174 29.40 -0.80 2.31
C ILE A 174 30.25 -0.48 1.07
N ASP A 175 29.65 -0.38 -0.11
CA ASP A 175 30.36 -0.07 -1.36
C ASP A 175 31.12 1.27 -1.27
N LEU A 176 30.64 2.22 -0.48
CA LEU A 176 31.23 3.53 -0.33
C LEU A 176 32.33 3.55 0.77
N TYR A 177 32.04 3.00 1.93
CA TYR A 177 32.88 3.17 3.12
C TYR A 177 33.77 1.98 3.44
N PHE A 178 33.39 0.77 3.01
CA PHE A 178 34.16 -0.46 3.24
C PHE A 178 33.91 -1.49 2.13
N PRO A 179 34.30 -1.22 0.87
CA PRO A 179 33.93 -2.07 -0.28
C PRO A 179 34.48 -3.50 -0.16
N GLU A 180 35.62 -3.71 0.48
CA GLU A 180 36.22 -5.04 0.65
C GLU A 180 35.47 -5.91 1.65
N PHE A 181 34.58 -5.36 2.48
CA PHE A 181 33.80 -6.08 3.49
C PHE A 181 33.02 -7.27 2.89
N ILE A 182 32.51 -7.12 1.66
CA ILE A 182 31.77 -8.18 0.96
C ILE A 182 32.66 -9.39 0.61
N SER A 183 33.96 -9.21 0.48
CA SER A 183 34.89 -10.31 0.23
C SER A 183 34.98 -11.29 1.42
N VAL A 184 34.71 -10.77 2.62
CA VAL A 184 34.67 -11.53 3.87
C VAL A 184 33.28 -12.04 4.22
N TYR A 185 32.28 -11.15 4.09
CA TYR A 185 30.88 -11.42 4.39
C TYR A 185 30.02 -11.24 3.12
N LYS A 186 29.73 -12.34 2.45
CA LYS A 186 28.92 -12.36 1.19
C LYS A 186 27.48 -11.88 1.37
N SER A 187 26.99 -11.85 2.62
CA SER A 187 25.64 -11.41 2.97
C SER A 187 25.65 -10.72 4.32
N ILE A 188 24.68 -9.83 4.54
CA ILE A 188 24.52 -9.11 5.79
C ILE A 188 23.72 -9.97 6.76
N GLY A 189 24.36 -11.05 7.25
CA GLY A 189 23.82 -11.89 8.32
C GLY A 189 24.24 -11.38 9.70
N MET A 190 23.95 -12.14 10.74
CA MET A 190 24.19 -11.77 12.13
C MET A 190 25.63 -11.28 12.39
N ASN A 191 26.64 -12.05 11.97
CA ASN A 191 28.05 -11.68 12.21
C ASN A 191 28.46 -10.41 11.47
N ALA A 192 28.01 -10.24 10.20
CA ALA A 192 28.25 -9.04 9.42
C ALA A 192 27.61 -7.81 10.08
N SER A 193 26.35 -7.94 10.51
CA SER A 193 25.64 -6.87 11.23
C SER A 193 26.32 -6.52 12.56
N THR A 194 26.81 -7.51 13.31
CA THR A 194 27.55 -7.28 14.58
C THR A 194 28.84 -6.49 14.33
N VAL A 195 29.63 -6.86 13.31
CA VAL A 195 30.83 -6.11 12.95
C VAL A 195 30.48 -4.68 12.55
N LEU A 196 29.56 -4.48 11.61
CA LEU A 196 29.15 -3.15 11.14
C LEU A 196 28.50 -2.28 12.23
N SER A 197 27.88 -2.89 13.24
CA SER A 197 27.31 -2.14 14.38
C SER A 197 28.38 -1.64 15.34
N SER A 198 29.46 -2.39 15.54
CA SER A 198 30.46 -2.08 16.57
C SER A 198 31.72 -1.45 15.99
N TYR A 199 32.11 -1.87 14.80
CA TYR A 199 33.33 -1.46 14.09
C TYR A 199 32.98 -1.19 12.61
N PRO A 200 32.20 -0.16 12.32
CA PRO A 200 31.65 0.07 10.97
C PRO A 200 32.71 0.42 9.91
N LEU A 201 33.74 1.18 10.29
CA LEU A 201 34.76 1.64 9.35
C LEU A 201 36.04 0.78 9.45
N PRO A 202 36.82 0.68 8.35
CA PRO A 202 38.11 -0.05 8.37
C PRO A 202 39.05 0.40 9.49
N GLU A 203 39.11 1.72 9.74
CA GLU A 203 39.96 2.27 10.80
C GLU A 203 39.59 1.80 12.22
N ASP A 204 38.30 1.53 12.47
CA ASP A 204 37.83 1.06 13.77
C ASP A 204 38.36 -0.34 14.07
N LEU A 205 38.51 -1.18 13.04
CA LEU A 205 39.04 -2.53 13.16
C LEU A 205 40.58 -2.54 13.32
N VAL A 206 41.29 -1.70 12.57
CA VAL A 206 42.74 -1.65 12.55
C VAL A 206 43.31 -1.09 13.87
N ARG A 207 42.55 -0.25 14.58
CA ARG A 207 42.96 0.33 15.89
C ARG A 207 42.92 -0.64 17.06
N GLU A 208 42.17 -1.74 16.91
CA GLU A 208 41.93 -2.70 17.99
C GLU A 208 42.97 -3.82 17.99
N ASP A 209 43.25 -4.35 19.19
CA ASP A 209 44.02 -5.57 19.35
C ASP A 209 43.19 -6.78 18.83
N PRO A 210 43.77 -7.65 17.96
CA PRO A 210 43.02 -8.75 17.34
C PRO A 210 42.41 -9.73 18.35
N GLU A 211 43.03 -9.98 19.48
CA GLU A 211 42.52 -10.92 20.51
C GLU A 211 41.30 -10.29 21.21
N LYS A 212 41.43 -9.02 21.61
CA LYS A 212 40.33 -8.27 22.22
C LYS A 212 39.16 -8.07 21.25
N LEU A 213 39.45 -7.80 19.98
CA LEU A 213 38.42 -7.66 18.95
C LEU A 213 37.64 -8.95 18.80
N LEU A 214 38.30 -10.09 18.76
CA LEU A 214 37.65 -11.40 18.68
C LEU A 214 36.75 -11.68 19.89
N GLU A 215 37.24 -11.38 21.09
CA GLU A 215 36.49 -11.53 22.34
C GLU A 215 35.24 -10.64 22.35
N ASN A 216 35.39 -9.34 22.00
CA ASN A 216 34.29 -8.40 21.93
C ASN A 216 33.24 -8.85 20.94
N LEU A 217 33.60 -9.24 19.70
CA LEU A 217 32.67 -9.72 18.69
C LEU A 217 31.95 -10.99 19.10
N ARG A 218 32.61 -11.92 19.80
CA ARG A 218 31.95 -13.12 20.34
C ARG A 218 30.96 -12.81 21.44
N ASN A 219 31.25 -11.83 22.28
CA ASN A 219 30.38 -11.38 23.37
C ASN A 219 29.12 -10.66 22.81
N LEU A 220 29.26 -9.92 21.72
CA LEU A 220 28.16 -9.14 21.09
C LEU A 220 27.29 -9.98 20.17
N GLY A 221 27.86 -10.85 19.36
CA GLY A 221 27.17 -11.49 18.24
C GLY A 221 27.00 -13.00 18.32
N GLY A 222 27.50 -13.62 19.36
CA GLY A 222 27.40 -15.07 19.53
C GLY A 222 28.64 -15.87 19.12
N LYS A 223 28.59 -17.17 19.41
CA LYS A 223 29.71 -18.12 19.49
C LYS A 223 30.47 -18.44 18.17
N HIS A 224 30.12 -17.84 17.04
CA HIS A 224 30.56 -18.31 15.70
C HIS A 224 31.54 -17.40 14.97
N PHE A 225 32.19 -16.46 15.65
CA PHE A 225 33.29 -15.73 15.02
C PHE A 225 34.54 -16.59 14.92
N SER A 226 34.94 -16.91 13.67
CA SER A 226 36.18 -17.69 13.44
C SER A 226 37.38 -16.77 13.34
N VAL A 227 38.52 -17.20 13.88
CA VAL A 227 39.81 -16.50 13.76
C VAL A 227 40.13 -16.24 12.29
N LYS A 228 39.91 -17.22 11.40
CA LYS A 228 40.19 -17.10 9.96
C LYS A 228 39.41 -15.92 9.29
N ASN A 229 38.15 -15.74 9.67
CA ASN A 229 37.35 -14.63 9.10
C ASN A 229 37.80 -13.29 9.69
N LEU A 230 38.18 -13.27 10.96
CA LEU A 230 38.72 -12.07 11.60
C LEU A 230 40.03 -11.64 10.96
N THR A 231 40.99 -12.57 10.75
CA THR A 231 42.26 -12.26 10.07
C THR A 231 42.02 -11.66 8.70
N LYS A 232 41.15 -12.31 7.88
CA LYS A 232 40.79 -11.75 6.58
C LYS A 232 40.16 -10.36 6.66
N LEU A 233 39.32 -10.14 7.67
CA LEU A 233 38.66 -8.82 7.85
C LEU A 233 39.68 -7.74 8.19
N LEU A 234 40.65 -8.04 9.04
CA LEU A 234 41.76 -7.12 9.38
C LEU A 234 42.67 -6.87 8.20
N ASP A 235 42.98 -7.91 7.40
CA ASP A 235 43.80 -7.76 6.18
C ASP A 235 43.14 -6.80 5.17
N VAL A 236 41.83 -6.97 4.92
CA VAL A 236 41.12 -6.08 3.98
C VAL A 236 40.85 -4.69 4.57
N ALA A 237 40.67 -4.57 5.88
CA ALA A 237 40.54 -3.28 6.54
C ALA A 237 41.82 -2.44 6.45
N ALA A 238 43.00 -3.08 6.62
CA ALA A 238 44.31 -2.42 6.56
C ALA A 238 44.61 -1.82 5.15
N THR A 239 44.00 -2.36 4.11
CA THR A 239 44.23 -1.96 2.70
C THR A 239 43.00 -1.39 2.04
N SER A 240 41.98 -1.03 2.82
CA SER A 240 40.70 -0.56 2.27
C SER A 240 40.82 0.77 1.52
N ILE A 241 40.11 0.85 0.39
CA ILE A 241 39.93 2.05 -0.42
C ILE A 241 38.66 2.83 -0.07
N GLY A 242 38.01 2.47 1.04
CA GLY A 242 36.77 3.11 1.47
C GLY A 242 36.91 4.63 1.63
N TYR A 243 35.81 5.34 1.35
CA TYR A 243 35.75 6.79 1.48
C TYR A 243 35.90 7.22 2.94
N GLN A 244 36.82 8.15 3.20
CA GLN A 244 37.24 8.50 4.55
C GLN A 244 36.66 9.81 5.10
N GLU A 245 35.91 10.55 4.27
CA GLU A 245 35.31 11.80 4.73
C GLU A 245 33.99 11.56 5.48
N SER A 246 33.70 12.41 6.45
CA SER A 246 32.50 12.38 7.28
C SER A 246 32.31 11.04 8.07
N PRO A 247 33.33 10.54 8.76
CA PRO A 247 33.26 9.23 9.41
C PRO A 247 32.16 9.12 10.48
N GLU A 248 31.90 10.20 11.23
CA GLU A 248 30.85 10.20 12.27
C GLU A 248 29.45 10.03 11.68
N MET A 249 29.17 10.68 10.54
CA MET A 249 27.88 10.53 9.87
C MET A 249 27.74 9.14 9.21
N ALA A 250 28.84 8.60 8.69
CA ALA A 250 28.89 7.24 8.17
C ALA A 250 28.54 6.21 9.26
N ARG A 251 29.16 6.34 10.46
CA ARG A 251 28.83 5.48 11.63
C ARG A 251 27.37 5.61 12.03
N ALA A 252 26.85 6.82 12.14
CA ALA A 252 25.46 7.04 12.51
C ALA A 252 24.50 6.46 11.47
N GLU A 253 24.79 6.63 10.17
CA GLU A 253 23.93 6.11 9.10
C GLU A 253 23.83 4.59 9.14
N ILE A 254 24.97 3.87 9.23
CA ILE A 254 24.94 2.40 9.22
C ILE A 254 24.23 1.85 10.45
N GLN A 255 24.42 2.43 11.64
CA GLN A 255 23.72 2.01 12.85
C GLN A 255 22.21 2.16 12.73
N ILE A 256 21.74 3.29 12.16
CA ILE A 256 20.30 3.50 11.89
C ILE A 256 19.78 2.45 10.91
N LEU A 257 20.51 2.19 9.82
CA LEU A 257 20.10 1.22 8.80
C LEU A 257 20.01 -0.20 9.34
N LEU A 258 21.00 -0.63 10.15
CA LEU A 258 21.00 -1.95 10.77
C LEU A 258 19.86 -2.10 11.79
N THR A 259 19.59 -1.06 12.57
CA THR A 259 18.46 -1.02 13.50
C THR A 259 17.11 -1.11 12.76
N GLN A 260 16.95 -0.37 11.65
CA GLN A 260 15.77 -0.45 10.81
C GLN A 260 15.61 -1.87 10.22
N MET A 261 16.67 -2.47 9.74
CA MET A 261 16.64 -3.81 9.15
C MET A 261 16.18 -4.85 10.19
N LYS A 262 16.76 -4.83 11.38
CA LYS A 262 16.36 -5.71 12.49
C LYS A 262 14.88 -5.55 12.85
N LEU A 263 14.40 -4.30 12.98
CA LEU A 263 13.00 -4.04 13.29
C LEU A 263 12.06 -4.58 12.20
N LEU A 264 12.42 -4.41 10.92
CA LEU A 264 11.62 -4.92 9.80
C LEU A 264 11.58 -6.46 9.77
N GLU A 265 12.67 -7.13 10.12
CA GLU A 265 12.73 -8.59 10.27
C GLU A 265 11.81 -9.08 11.41
N GLU A 266 11.85 -8.43 12.56
CA GLU A 266 10.96 -8.73 13.71
C GLU A 266 9.49 -8.52 13.34
N GLN A 267 9.16 -7.43 12.63
CA GLN A 267 7.81 -7.15 12.16
C GLN A 267 7.33 -8.19 11.13
N LEU A 268 8.22 -8.64 10.23
CA LEU A 268 7.89 -9.70 9.27
C LEU A 268 7.57 -11.01 9.96
N VAL A 269 8.37 -11.41 10.92
CA VAL A 269 8.12 -12.63 11.72
C VAL A 269 6.79 -12.52 12.46
N SER A 270 6.51 -11.36 13.05
CA SER A 270 5.25 -11.11 13.78
C SER A 270 4.02 -11.26 12.88
N ILE A 271 4.02 -10.60 11.71
CA ILE A 271 2.86 -10.66 10.79
C ILE A 271 2.72 -12.05 10.17
N GLU A 272 3.82 -12.75 9.86
CA GLU A 272 3.78 -14.12 9.35
C GLU A 272 3.16 -15.08 10.37
N LYS A 273 3.51 -14.92 11.65
CA LYS A 273 2.89 -15.69 12.73
C LYS A 273 1.38 -15.43 12.84
N GLN A 274 0.96 -14.17 12.76
CA GLN A 274 -0.46 -13.82 12.77
C GLN A 274 -1.22 -14.42 11.59
N LEU A 275 -0.63 -14.37 10.38
CA LEU A 275 -1.25 -14.95 9.18
C LEU A 275 -1.42 -16.47 9.22
N VAL A 276 -0.56 -17.17 9.97
CA VAL A 276 -0.67 -18.63 10.14
C VAL A 276 -1.77 -19.00 11.16
N THR A 277 -2.11 -18.08 12.05
CA THR A 277 -3.13 -18.32 13.10
C THR A 277 -4.56 -17.94 12.68
N LEU A 278 -4.73 -17.31 11.52
CA LEU A 278 -6.04 -17.03 10.89
C LEU A 278 -6.62 -18.27 10.21
#